data_d2e7c6910b4ba5bff2cc31d5e8d1ee3c
#
_entry.id   d2e7c6910b4ba5bff2cc31d5e8d1ee3c
#
_cell.length_a   1.000
_cell.length_b   1.000
_cell.length_c   1.000
_cell.angle_alpha   90.00
_cell.angle_beta   90.00
_cell.angle_gamma   90.00
#
_symmetry.space_group_name_H-M   'P 1'
#
loop_
_entity.id
_entity.type
_entity.pdbx_description
1 polymer ?
#
loop_
_entity_poly.entity_id
_entity_poly.type
_entity_poly.pdbx_seq_one_letter_code
_entity_poly.pdbx_strand_id
1 'polypeptide(L)'
;LSALIGPPLGLVAGARAGGALDRLALSAWAVLRAVPAYALGLGLVLLFSIELGWLPPGGFEGWAELVLPALTLALGLAALSGPVARDAAAAVAAAPYTAFARWKGLPERAVVLRHGVRNAAIPVVALLGLQLVGLVEGVVVVESLFGWPGVGHALVHAVFARDVPVVQGAALAMGLLFVAANAAADVAC
;
A
#
# COMPACT_ATOMS: atom_id res chain seq x y z
N LEU A 1 4.91 3.24 -4.63
CA LEU A 1 5.28 3.78 -3.32
C LEU A 1 4.96 2.79 -2.19
N SER A 2 3.74 2.24 -2.07
CA SER A 2 3.37 1.29 -0.99
C SER A 2 4.31 0.09 -0.93
N ALA A 3 4.66 -0.50 -2.08
CA ALA A 3 5.59 -1.62 -2.18
C ALA A 3 7.04 -1.27 -1.76
N LEU A 4 7.39 0.02 -1.81
CA LEU A 4 8.70 0.50 -1.37
C LEU A 4 8.75 0.83 0.13
N ILE A 5 7.59 1.04 0.77
CA ILE A 5 7.50 1.41 2.18
C ILE A 5 7.14 0.19 3.05
N GLY A 6 5.99 -0.43 2.77
CA GLY A 6 5.44 -1.50 3.62
C GLY A 6 6.32 -2.75 3.68
N PRO A 7 6.54 -3.45 2.54
CA PRO A 7 7.29 -4.68 2.54
C PRO A 7 8.75 -4.56 3.04
N PRO A 8 9.56 -3.57 2.65
CA PRO A 8 10.91 -3.45 3.17
C PRO A 8 10.97 -3.24 4.69
N LEU A 9 10.10 -2.35 5.21
CA LEU A 9 10.00 -2.14 6.66
C LEU A 9 9.52 -3.41 7.36
N GLY A 10 8.56 -4.12 6.77
CA GLY A 10 8.06 -5.39 7.29
C GLY A 10 9.15 -6.46 7.36
N LEU A 11 9.90 -6.64 6.28
CA LEU A 11 11.01 -7.62 6.27
C LEU A 11 12.06 -7.32 7.33
N VAL A 12 12.42 -6.04 7.52
CA VAL A 12 13.39 -5.62 8.54
C VAL A 12 12.83 -5.84 9.95
N ALA A 13 11.57 -5.49 10.20
CA ALA A 13 10.90 -5.71 11.48
C ALA A 13 10.78 -7.20 11.81
N GLY A 14 10.37 -8.03 10.84
CA GLY A 14 10.24 -9.48 11.00
C GLY A 14 11.56 -10.22 11.22
N ALA A 15 12.65 -9.75 10.60
CA ALA A 15 14.00 -10.29 10.85
C ALA A 15 14.45 -10.09 12.31
N ARG A 16 13.86 -9.12 13.03
CA ARG A 16 14.12 -8.81 14.44
C ARG A 16 12.83 -8.90 15.27
N ALA A 17 12.03 -9.92 15.01
CA ALA A 17 10.75 -10.13 15.67
C ALA A 17 10.88 -10.08 17.22
N GLY A 18 9.94 -9.38 17.86
CA GLY A 18 9.94 -9.14 19.31
C GLY A 18 10.81 -7.95 19.78
N GLY A 19 11.60 -7.33 18.90
CA GLY A 19 12.41 -6.17 19.20
C GLY A 19 11.60 -4.86 19.30
N ALA A 20 12.25 -3.77 19.71
CA ALA A 20 11.61 -2.45 19.80
C ALA A 20 11.12 -1.96 18.43
N LEU A 21 11.93 -2.15 17.38
CA LEU A 21 11.57 -1.77 16.01
C LEU A 21 10.35 -2.53 15.51
N ASP A 22 10.26 -3.83 15.80
CA ASP A 22 9.09 -4.65 15.45
C ASP A 22 7.83 -4.13 16.13
N ARG A 23 7.89 -3.85 17.42
CA ARG A 23 6.75 -3.30 18.18
C ARG A 23 6.31 -1.92 17.67
N LEU A 24 7.26 -1.04 17.37
CA LEU A 24 6.96 0.28 16.81
C LEU A 24 6.31 0.18 15.43
N ALA A 25 6.84 -0.68 14.55
CA ALA A 25 6.29 -0.91 13.22
C ALA A 25 4.86 -1.46 13.30
N LEU A 26 4.63 -2.49 14.14
CA LEU A 26 3.29 -3.06 14.35
C LEU A 26 2.30 -2.02 14.87
N SER A 27 2.70 -1.18 15.85
CA SER A 27 1.86 -0.10 16.37
C SER A 27 1.55 0.94 15.30
N ALA A 28 2.54 1.36 14.51
CA ALA A 28 2.34 2.32 13.42
C ALA A 28 1.37 1.79 12.36
N TRP A 29 1.51 0.52 11.93
CA TRP A 29 0.58 -0.08 10.99
C TRP A 29 -0.81 -0.25 11.59
N ALA A 30 -0.94 -0.60 12.86
CA ALA A 30 -2.23 -0.71 13.53
C ALA A 30 -2.96 0.64 13.54
N VAL A 31 -2.25 1.73 13.86
CA VAL A 31 -2.80 3.09 13.82
C VAL A 31 -3.19 3.47 12.39
N LEU A 32 -2.31 3.28 11.40
CA LEU A 32 -2.60 3.61 10.00
C LEU A 32 -3.81 2.85 9.46
N ARG A 33 -4.00 1.59 9.86
CA ARG A 33 -5.17 0.77 9.46
C ARG A 33 -6.45 1.19 10.14
N ALA A 34 -6.38 1.75 11.35
CA ALA A 34 -7.55 2.23 12.07
C ALA A 34 -8.07 3.57 11.51
N VAL A 35 -7.22 4.33 10.82
CA VAL A 35 -7.59 5.62 10.25
C VAL A 35 -8.15 5.42 8.83
N PRO A 36 -9.39 5.86 8.55
CA PRO A 36 -9.94 5.84 7.19
C PRO A 36 -9.10 6.66 6.21
N ALA A 37 -9.05 6.24 4.94
CA ALA A 37 -8.20 6.87 3.92
C ALA A 37 -8.46 8.39 3.78
N TYR A 38 -9.73 8.82 3.83
CA TYR A 38 -10.08 10.24 3.76
C TYR A 38 -9.54 11.04 4.97
N ALA A 39 -9.61 10.46 6.17
CA ALA A 39 -9.11 11.12 7.38
C ALA A 39 -7.58 11.20 7.38
N LEU A 40 -6.91 10.15 6.86
CA LEU A 40 -5.46 10.18 6.64
C LEU A 40 -5.08 11.27 5.64
N GLY A 41 -5.79 11.37 4.51
CA GLY A 41 -5.58 12.40 3.49
C GLY A 41 -5.75 13.80 4.05
N LEU A 42 -6.84 14.06 4.79
CA LEU A 42 -7.06 15.34 5.47
C LEU A 42 -5.96 15.66 6.48
N GLY A 43 -5.52 14.68 7.27
CA GLY A 43 -4.42 14.86 8.21
C GLY A 43 -3.11 15.23 7.51
N LEU A 44 -2.81 14.63 6.36
CA LEU A 44 -1.64 14.97 5.55
C LEU A 44 -1.76 16.39 4.96
N VAL A 45 -2.94 16.79 4.49
CA VAL A 45 -3.19 18.16 4.01
C VAL A 45 -2.99 19.16 5.16
N LEU A 46 -3.57 18.92 6.32
CA LEU A 46 -3.40 19.79 7.49
C LEU A 46 -1.91 19.95 7.83
N LEU A 47 -1.18 18.86 7.91
CA LEU A 47 0.22 18.89 8.31
C LEU A 47 1.12 19.49 7.23
N PHE A 48 1.07 18.99 6.00
CA PHE A 48 2.05 19.34 4.96
C PHE A 48 1.66 20.57 4.16
N SER A 49 0.38 20.89 4.03
CA SER A 49 -0.08 22.03 3.26
C SER A 49 -0.36 23.24 4.14
N ILE A 50 -1.07 23.07 5.25
CA ILE A 50 -1.51 24.19 6.08
C ILE A 50 -0.45 24.58 7.11
N GLU A 51 0.04 23.63 7.90
CA GLU A 51 1.01 23.92 8.97
C GLU A 51 2.42 24.15 8.43
N LEU A 52 2.90 23.30 7.54
CA LEU A 52 4.26 23.38 7.01
C LEU A 52 4.38 24.20 5.73
N GLY A 53 3.30 24.36 4.96
CA GLY A 53 3.31 25.09 3.67
C GLY A 53 4.22 24.47 2.60
N TRP A 54 4.53 23.16 2.70
CA TRP A 54 5.47 22.50 1.79
C TRP A 54 4.84 22.00 0.50
N LEU A 55 3.59 21.58 0.57
CA LEU A 55 2.88 20.94 -0.54
C LEU A 55 1.51 21.60 -0.75
N PRO A 56 1.01 21.68 -1.99
CA PRO A 56 -0.33 22.17 -2.26
C PRO A 56 -1.40 21.22 -1.71
N PRO A 57 -2.56 21.73 -1.26
CA PRO A 57 -3.61 20.91 -0.64
C PRO A 57 -4.34 20.00 -1.63
N GLY A 58 -4.27 20.28 -2.92
CA GLY A 58 -4.91 19.56 -4.02
C GLY A 58 -4.74 20.34 -5.32
N GLY A 59 -5.36 19.84 -6.41
CA GLY A 59 -5.26 20.42 -7.74
C GLY A 59 -4.62 19.47 -8.74
N PHE A 60 -4.32 19.99 -9.94
CA PHE A 60 -3.79 19.20 -11.07
C PHE A 60 -2.81 19.99 -11.94
N GLU A 61 -2.21 21.05 -11.46
CA GLU A 61 -1.35 21.92 -12.27
C GLU A 61 0.10 21.45 -12.32
N GLY A 62 0.53 20.58 -11.36
CA GLY A 62 1.92 20.13 -11.30
C GLY A 62 2.16 18.85 -10.52
N TRP A 63 3.43 18.41 -10.51
CA TRP A 63 3.84 17.18 -9.82
C TRP A 63 3.72 17.26 -8.29
N ALA A 64 3.80 18.46 -7.73
CA ALA A 64 3.69 18.65 -6.28
C ALA A 64 2.30 18.25 -5.75
N GLU A 65 1.26 18.45 -6.53
CA GLU A 65 -0.13 18.11 -6.20
C GLU A 65 -0.39 16.61 -6.17
N LEU A 66 0.44 15.81 -6.88
CA LEU A 66 0.34 14.36 -6.87
C LEU A 66 0.90 13.74 -5.57
N VAL A 67 1.75 14.46 -4.83
CA VAL A 67 2.49 13.91 -3.69
C VAL A 67 1.55 13.48 -2.56
N LEU A 68 0.65 14.34 -2.13
CA LEU A 68 -0.27 14.04 -1.02
C LEU A 68 -1.28 12.93 -1.36
N PRO A 69 -1.94 12.92 -2.53
CA PRO A 69 -2.76 11.80 -2.98
C PRO A 69 -2.01 10.47 -3.02
N ALA A 70 -0.83 10.47 -3.63
CA ALA A 70 0.01 9.28 -3.73
C ALA A 70 0.49 8.77 -2.36
N LEU A 71 0.83 9.68 -1.45
CA LEU A 71 1.26 9.34 -0.10
C LEU A 71 0.10 8.78 0.73
N THR A 72 -1.11 9.33 0.59
CA THR A 72 -2.32 8.83 1.24
C THR A 72 -2.59 7.38 0.88
N LEU A 73 -2.61 7.07 -0.42
CA LEU A 73 -2.80 5.69 -0.90
C LEU A 73 -1.63 4.79 -0.48
N ALA A 74 -0.41 5.28 -0.61
CA ALA A 74 0.78 4.50 -0.30
C ALA A 74 0.86 4.09 1.18
N LEU A 75 0.54 4.98 2.10
CA LEU A 75 0.55 4.70 3.54
C LEU A 75 -0.56 3.71 3.93
N GLY A 76 -1.77 3.90 3.39
CA GLY A 76 -2.88 2.96 3.61
C GLY A 76 -2.53 1.54 3.15
N LEU A 77 -2.00 1.41 1.94
CA LEU A 77 -1.60 0.12 1.37
C LEU A 77 -0.34 -0.46 2.06
N ALA A 78 0.61 0.39 2.47
CA ALA A 78 1.78 -0.05 3.22
C ALA A 78 1.39 -0.63 4.59
N ALA A 79 0.36 -0.08 5.22
CA ALA A 79 -0.19 -0.61 6.47
C ALA A 79 -0.79 -2.02 6.32
N LEU A 80 -1.17 -2.43 5.12
CA LEU A 80 -1.62 -3.80 4.81
C LEU A 80 -0.44 -4.72 4.49
N SER A 81 0.50 -4.27 3.65
CA SER A 81 1.61 -5.10 3.18
C SER A 81 2.75 -5.23 4.19
N GLY A 82 2.94 -4.25 5.05
CA GLY A 82 3.98 -4.27 6.08
C GLY A 82 3.86 -5.46 7.05
N PRO A 83 2.71 -5.66 7.72
CA PRO A 83 2.50 -6.81 8.61
C PRO A 83 2.67 -8.16 7.91
N VAL A 84 2.17 -8.31 6.68
CA VAL A 84 2.32 -9.57 5.91
C VAL A 84 3.79 -9.86 5.62
N ALA A 85 4.55 -8.86 5.20
CA ALA A 85 5.98 -8.99 4.97
C ALA A 85 6.75 -9.32 6.27
N ARG A 86 6.35 -8.69 7.37
CA ARG A 86 6.89 -8.95 8.71
C ARG A 86 6.65 -10.40 9.15
N ASP A 87 5.43 -10.88 9.02
CA ASP A 87 5.05 -12.24 9.44
C ASP A 87 5.73 -13.29 8.56
N ALA A 88 5.81 -13.05 7.26
CA ALA A 88 6.55 -13.88 6.33
C ALA A 88 8.05 -13.96 6.70
N ALA A 89 8.67 -12.81 7.00
CA ALA A 89 10.08 -12.79 7.41
C ALA A 89 10.31 -13.51 8.75
N ALA A 90 9.43 -13.31 9.73
CA ALA A 90 9.52 -13.99 11.03
C ALA A 90 9.33 -15.51 10.89
N ALA A 91 8.38 -15.95 10.07
CA ALA A 91 8.15 -17.37 9.79
C ALA A 91 9.37 -18.02 9.12
N VAL A 92 9.97 -17.36 8.14
CA VAL A 92 11.19 -17.82 7.47
C VAL A 92 12.38 -17.87 8.43
N ALA A 93 12.53 -16.87 9.30
CA ALA A 93 13.61 -16.83 10.28
C ALA A 93 13.53 -18.02 11.28
N ALA A 94 12.32 -18.44 11.65
CA ALA A 94 12.04 -19.58 12.53
C ALA A 94 12.04 -20.93 11.81
N ALA A 95 12.11 -20.96 10.49
CA ALA A 95 11.99 -22.20 9.72
C ALA A 95 13.20 -23.14 9.91
N PRO A 96 13.00 -24.49 9.96
CA PRO A 96 14.07 -25.46 10.14
C PRO A 96 15.17 -25.38 9.07
N TYR A 97 14.81 -25.07 7.83
CA TYR A 97 15.78 -24.94 6.74
C TYR A 97 16.73 -23.76 6.94
N THR A 98 16.29 -22.71 7.61
CA THR A 98 17.12 -21.55 7.95
C THR A 98 18.13 -21.90 9.03
N ALA A 99 17.70 -22.65 10.07
CA ALA A 99 18.59 -23.19 11.08
C ALA A 99 19.63 -24.15 10.46
N PHE A 100 19.18 -25.02 9.57
CA PHE A 100 20.07 -25.95 8.88
C PHE A 100 21.12 -25.25 7.99
N ALA A 101 20.73 -24.17 7.32
CA ALA A 101 21.66 -23.36 6.52
C ALA A 101 22.75 -22.72 7.40
N ARG A 102 22.40 -22.25 8.62
CA ARG A 102 23.36 -21.74 9.61
C ARG A 102 24.29 -22.84 10.12
N TRP A 103 23.79 -24.02 10.40
CA TRP A 103 24.60 -25.16 10.83
C TRP A 103 25.60 -25.63 9.77
N LYS A 104 25.27 -25.41 8.47
CA LYS A 104 26.20 -25.65 7.37
C LYS A 104 27.31 -24.58 7.25
N GLY A 105 27.32 -23.59 8.13
CA GLY A 105 28.33 -22.51 8.12
C GLY A 105 28.11 -21.43 7.07
N LEU A 106 26.88 -21.33 6.50
CA LEU A 106 26.58 -20.24 5.56
C LEU A 106 26.61 -18.90 6.30
N PRO A 107 27.23 -17.86 5.71
CA PRO A 107 27.23 -16.53 6.30
C PRO A 107 25.80 -15.98 6.40
N GLU A 108 25.49 -15.24 7.45
CA GLU A 108 24.13 -14.74 7.73
C GLU A 108 23.52 -13.98 6.54
N ARG A 109 24.34 -13.20 5.82
CA ARG A 109 23.91 -12.53 4.58
C ARG A 109 23.37 -13.49 3.52
N ALA A 110 24.05 -14.64 3.32
CA ALA A 110 23.61 -15.65 2.36
C ALA A 110 22.32 -16.35 2.82
N VAL A 111 22.19 -16.61 4.11
CA VAL A 111 20.96 -17.17 4.70
C VAL A 111 19.79 -16.21 4.48
N VAL A 112 19.95 -14.94 4.81
CA VAL A 112 18.91 -13.91 4.65
C VAL A 112 18.53 -13.70 3.20
N LEU A 113 19.49 -13.51 2.29
CA LEU A 113 19.19 -13.21 0.88
C LEU A 113 18.67 -14.42 0.12
N ARG A 114 19.30 -15.58 0.29
CA ARG A 114 18.98 -16.76 -0.53
C ARG A 114 17.74 -17.52 -0.02
N HIS A 115 17.56 -17.58 1.29
CA HIS A 115 16.45 -18.32 1.92
C HIS A 115 15.42 -17.38 2.56
N GLY A 116 15.86 -16.24 3.14
CA GLY A 116 15.01 -15.28 3.80
C GLY A 116 14.12 -14.53 2.83
N VAL A 117 14.71 -13.61 2.08
CA VAL A 117 13.98 -12.69 1.20
C VAL A 117 13.20 -13.45 0.13
N ARG A 118 13.80 -14.45 -0.51
CA ARG A 118 13.15 -15.22 -1.58
C ARG A 118 11.85 -15.90 -1.11
N ASN A 119 11.86 -16.54 0.04
CA ASN A 119 10.67 -17.24 0.55
C ASN A 119 9.64 -16.27 1.16
N ALA A 120 10.11 -15.19 1.81
CA ALA A 120 9.22 -14.17 2.33
C ALA A 120 8.59 -13.31 1.22
N ALA A 121 9.18 -13.25 0.03
CA ALA A 121 8.63 -12.49 -1.09
C ALA A 121 7.33 -13.10 -1.65
N ILE A 122 7.15 -14.41 -1.58
CA ILE A 122 5.99 -15.11 -2.16
C ILE A 122 4.66 -14.51 -1.64
N PRO A 123 4.36 -14.53 -0.33
CA PRO A 123 3.11 -13.95 0.18
C PRO A 123 3.03 -12.43 -0.01
N VAL A 124 4.17 -11.75 -0.06
CA VAL A 124 4.20 -10.30 -0.30
C VAL A 124 3.80 -9.97 -1.73
N VAL A 125 4.34 -10.68 -2.72
CA VAL A 125 4.00 -10.46 -4.15
C VAL A 125 2.53 -10.78 -4.40
N ALA A 126 2.02 -11.88 -3.85
CA ALA A 126 0.60 -12.23 -3.96
C ALA A 126 -0.29 -11.12 -3.36
N LEU A 127 0.07 -10.59 -2.19
CA LEU A 127 -0.68 -9.48 -1.58
C LEU A 127 -0.59 -8.20 -2.42
N LEU A 128 0.59 -7.87 -2.97
CA LEU A 128 0.73 -6.68 -3.82
C LEU A 128 -0.13 -6.79 -5.09
N GLY A 129 -0.26 -7.99 -5.65
CA GLY A 129 -1.22 -8.26 -6.74
C GLY A 129 -2.66 -7.95 -6.31
N LEU A 130 -3.08 -8.45 -5.15
CA LEU A 130 -4.41 -8.17 -4.60
C LEU A 130 -4.62 -6.68 -4.28
N GLN A 131 -3.57 -5.97 -3.83
CA GLN A 131 -3.65 -4.53 -3.57
C GLN A 131 -3.88 -3.68 -4.83
N LEU A 132 -3.45 -4.14 -6.02
CA LEU A 132 -3.76 -3.45 -7.28
C LEU A 132 -5.27 -3.37 -7.51
N VAL A 133 -6.00 -4.40 -7.11
CA VAL A 133 -7.46 -4.42 -7.18
C VAL A 133 -8.08 -3.42 -6.20
N GLY A 134 -7.62 -3.41 -4.95
CA GLY A 134 -8.08 -2.46 -3.92
C GLY A 134 -7.74 -1.00 -4.22
N LEU A 135 -6.74 -0.73 -5.06
CA LEU A 135 -6.42 0.63 -5.51
C LEU A 135 -7.58 1.28 -6.26
N VAL A 136 -8.36 0.52 -7.03
CA VAL A 136 -9.49 1.05 -7.79
C VAL A 136 -10.51 1.72 -6.86
N GLU A 137 -10.81 1.11 -5.72
CA GLU A 137 -11.72 1.67 -4.71
C GLU A 137 -11.11 2.88 -3.99
N GLY A 138 -9.84 2.78 -3.60
CA GLY A 138 -9.14 3.85 -2.88
C GLY A 138 -8.96 5.12 -3.70
N VAL A 139 -8.76 4.99 -5.01
CA VAL A 139 -8.56 6.10 -5.93
C VAL A 139 -9.79 7.02 -5.98
N VAL A 140 -11.01 6.49 -5.96
CA VAL A 140 -12.24 7.30 -5.99
C VAL A 140 -12.28 8.30 -4.84
N VAL A 141 -11.98 7.83 -3.63
CA VAL A 141 -11.99 8.66 -2.42
C VAL A 141 -10.90 9.72 -2.49
N VAL A 142 -9.69 9.32 -2.92
CA VAL A 142 -8.54 10.22 -2.97
C VAL A 142 -8.68 11.25 -4.08
N GLU A 143 -9.15 10.88 -5.27
CA GLU A 143 -9.43 11.81 -6.37
C GLU A 143 -10.45 12.87 -5.95
N SER A 144 -11.53 12.46 -5.27
CA SER A 144 -12.55 13.38 -4.79
C SER A 144 -12.04 14.31 -3.70
N LEU A 145 -11.21 13.79 -2.78
CA LEU A 145 -10.66 14.57 -1.67
C LEU A 145 -9.68 15.66 -2.14
N PHE A 146 -8.79 15.32 -3.09
CA PHE A 146 -7.74 16.21 -3.56
C PHE A 146 -8.12 17.00 -4.81
N GLY A 147 -9.37 16.85 -5.33
CA GLY A 147 -9.82 17.52 -6.55
C GLY A 147 -9.06 17.04 -7.80
N TRP A 148 -8.55 15.80 -7.80
CA TRP A 148 -7.83 15.24 -8.93
C TRP A 148 -8.80 14.79 -10.02
N PRO A 149 -8.65 15.25 -11.30
CA PRO A 149 -9.59 14.96 -12.37
C PRO A 149 -9.44 13.54 -12.90
N GLY A 150 -9.99 12.56 -12.17
CA GLY A 150 -10.01 11.15 -12.54
C GLY A 150 -11.42 10.59 -12.71
N VAL A 151 -11.51 9.30 -13.02
CA VAL A 151 -12.79 8.60 -13.23
C VAL A 151 -13.61 8.55 -11.94
N GLY A 152 -12.96 8.39 -10.79
CA GLY A 152 -13.64 8.38 -9.48
C GLY A 152 -14.21 9.76 -9.13
N HIS A 153 -13.46 10.82 -9.37
CA HIS A 153 -13.93 12.19 -9.20
C HIS A 153 -15.14 12.49 -10.11
N ALA A 154 -15.06 12.10 -11.39
CA ALA A 154 -16.16 12.23 -12.34
C ALA A 154 -17.40 11.46 -11.89
N LEU A 155 -17.23 10.24 -11.38
CA LEU A 155 -18.32 9.41 -10.85
C LEU A 155 -19.04 10.11 -9.69
N VAL A 156 -18.29 10.63 -8.72
CA VAL A 156 -18.87 11.33 -7.56
C VAL A 156 -19.67 12.56 -8.00
N HIS A 157 -19.13 13.37 -8.91
CA HIS A 157 -19.83 14.51 -9.48
C HIS A 157 -21.12 14.12 -10.23
N ALA A 158 -21.07 13.07 -11.04
CA ALA A 158 -22.23 12.57 -11.78
C ALA A 158 -23.33 12.07 -10.83
N VAL A 159 -22.97 11.45 -9.71
CA VAL A 159 -23.94 11.02 -8.68
C VAL A 159 -24.66 12.23 -8.08
N PHE A 160 -23.95 13.29 -7.72
CA PHE A 160 -24.56 14.51 -7.19
C PHE A 160 -25.41 15.24 -8.24
N ALA A 161 -24.96 15.25 -9.50
CA ALA A 161 -25.69 15.84 -10.63
C ALA A 161 -26.88 14.96 -11.09
N ARG A 162 -27.03 13.73 -10.57
CA ARG A 162 -27.99 12.73 -11.01
C ARG A 162 -27.89 12.39 -12.50
N ASP A 163 -26.69 12.47 -13.06
CA ASP A 163 -26.39 12.13 -14.44
C ASP A 163 -26.21 10.61 -14.58
N VAL A 164 -27.33 9.92 -14.79
CA VAL A 164 -27.38 8.45 -14.85
C VAL A 164 -26.49 7.88 -15.96
N PRO A 165 -26.45 8.42 -17.19
CA PRO A 165 -25.56 7.95 -18.23
C PRO A 165 -24.08 7.98 -17.84
N VAL A 166 -23.61 9.06 -17.22
CA VAL A 166 -22.22 9.20 -16.79
C VAL A 166 -21.92 8.26 -15.62
N VAL A 167 -22.84 8.10 -14.66
CA VAL A 167 -22.69 7.14 -13.55
C VAL A 167 -22.54 5.73 -14.09
N GLN A 168 -23.39 5.31 -15.04
CA GLN A 168 -23.32 3.98 -15.65
C GLN A 168 -21.99 3.77 -16.41
N GLY A 169 -21.58 4.77 -17.20
CA GLY A 169 -20.34 4.72 -17.97
C GLY A 169 -19.10 4.62 -17.06
N ALA A 170 -19.04 5.46 -16.03
CA ALA A 170 -17.94 5.44 -15.07
C ALA A 170 -17.88 4.13 -14.27
N ALA A 171 -19.04 3.63 -13.81
CA ALA A 171 -19.12 2.35 -13.08
C ALA A 171 -18.68 1.17 -13.98
N LEU A 172 -19.09 1.15 -15.25
CA LEU A 172 -18.65 0.14 -16.21
C LEU A 172 -17.13 0.22 -16.45
N ALA A 173 -16.58 1.42 -16.65
CA ALA A 173 -15.15 1.64 -16.86
C ALA A 173 -14.33 1.16 -15.66
N MET A 174 -14.76 1.48 -14.44
CA MET A 174 -14.12 1.01 -13.21
C MET A 174 -14.23 -0.50 -13.03
N GLY A 175 -15.39 -1.08 -13.33
CA GLY A 175 -15.58 -2.53 -13.31
C GLY A 175 -14.67 -3.28 -14.30
N LEU A 176 -14.52 -2.76 -15.51
CA LEU A 176 -13.59 -3.31 -16.51
C LEU A 176 -12.13 -3.18 -16.05
N LEU A 177 -11.76 -2.04 -15.48
CA LEU A 177 -10.43 -1.83 -14.92
C LEU A 177 -10.14 -2.82 -13.78
N PHE A 178 -11.12 -3.04 -12.91
CA PHE A 178 -11.03 -4.01 -11.81
C PHE A 178 -10.82 -5.44 -12.33
N VAL A 179 -11.60 -5.87 -13.32
CA VAL A 179 -11.46 -7.20 -13.94
C VAL A 179 -10.09 -7.34 -14.61
N ALA A 180 -9.64 -6.30 -15.34
CA ALA A 180 -8.33 -6.30 -15.98
C ALA A 180 -7.19 -6.37 -14.96
N ALA A 181 -7.28 -5.62 -13.86
CA ALA A 181 -6.29 -5.65 -12.78
C ALA A 181 -6.24 -7.02 -12.09
N ASN A 182 -7.38 -7.65 -11.82
CA ASN A 182 -7.45 -9.02 -11.28
C ASN A 182 -6.81 -10.03 -12.23
N ALA A 183 -7.18 -10.00 -13.52
CA ALA A 183 -6.61 -10.91 -14.50
C ALA A 183 -5.09 -10.73 -14.63
N ALA A 184 -4.59 -9.50 -14.57
CA ALA A 184 -3.17 -9.22 -14.58
C ALA A 184 -2.46 -9.76 -13.32
N ALA A 185 -3.09 -9.63 -12.15
CA ALA A 185 -2.56 -10.18 -10.90
C ALA A 185 -2.51 -11.71 -10.93
N ASP A 186 -3.54 -12.37 -11.44
CA ASP A 186 -3.60 -13.84 -11.57
C ASP A 186 -2.53 -14.40 -12.52
N VAL A 187 -2.23 -13.68 -13.60
CA VAL A 187 -1.17 -14.08 -14.54
C VAL A 187 0.23 -13.86 -13.96
N ALA A 188 0.39 -12.90 -13.04
CA ALA A 188 1.68 -12.56 -12.44
C ALA A 188 2.04 -13.46 -11.23
N CYS A 189 1.09 -14.18 -10.64
CA CYS A 189 1.27 -15.09 -9.50
C CYS A 189 1.40 -16.55 -9.92
#